data_56de29832f715e28f2dccad8a4c53351
#
_entry.id   56de29832f715e28f2dccad8a4c53351
#
_cell.length_a   1.000
_cell.length_b   1.000
_cell.length_c   1.000
_cell.angle_alpha   90.00
_cell.angle_beta   90.00
_cell.angle_gamma   90.00
#
_symmetry.space_group_name_H-M   'P 1'
#
loop_
_entity.id
_entity.type
_entity.pdbx_description
1 polymer ?
#
loop_
_entity_poly.entity_id
_entity_poly.type
_entity_poly.pdbx_seq_one_letter_code
_entity_poly.pdbx_strand_id
1 'polypeptide(L)'
;NVEAHYLTTGPELWQQTGGKITHFVSAMGTTGTIMGISKYLKEQNPNIEIIAVEPTDSPVLSKGQAGSHKIQGIGPGFVPETLNTEIYDEIITITNDEAFKYGKKFSQVEGVLIGISSGAALAAATKIAQRSENKDKTIVVLLPDTGERYLSTPLFNN
;
A
#
# COMPACT_ATOMS: atom_id res chain seq x y z
N ASN A 1 -2.60 10.23 14.36
CA ASN A 1 -2.20 9.77 13.03
C ASN A 1 -3.38 9.29 12.18
N VAL A 2 -4.23 8.42 12.70
CA VAL A 2 -5.48 8.02 12.01
C VAL A 2 -6.34 9.23 11.72
N GLU A 3 -6.55 10.10 12.71
CA GLU A 3 -7.35 11.32 12.56
C GLU A 3 -6.76 12.26 11.50
N ALA A 4 -5.44 12.43 11.48
CA ALA A 4 -4.79 13.29 10.50
C ALA A 4 -5.08 12.83 9.06
N HIS A 5 -4.95 11.54 8.79
CA HIS A 5 -5.24 10.98 7.48
C HIS A 5 -6.73 11.01 7.13
N TYR A 6 -7.58 10.85 8.13
CA TYR A 6 -9.02 10.97 7.95
C TYR A 6 -9.43 12.41 7.58
N LEU A 7 -8.82 13.40 8.20
CA LEU A 7 -9.15 14.82 7.99
C LEU A 7 -8.49 15.43 6.75
N THR A 8 -7.38 14.87 6.28
CA THR A 8 -6.59 15.46 5.18
C THR A 8 -6.45 14.54 3.97
N THR A 9 -5.72 13.46 4.10
CA THR A 9 -5.36 12.57 2.97
C THR A 9 -6.59 11.91 2.35
N GLY A 10 -7.53 11.44 3.17
CA GLY A 10 -8.77 10.85 2.68
C GLY A 10 -9.58 11.79 1.81
N PRO A 11 -9.92 13.00 2.30
CA PRO A 11 -10.61 14.02 1.50
C PRO A 11 -9.87 14.41 0.22
N GLU A 12 -8.54 14.54 0.28
CA GLU A 12 -7.73 14.88 -0.90
C GLU A 12 -7.87 13.82 -1.99
N LEU A 13 -7.76 12.53 -1.64
CA LEU A 13 -7.90 11.45 -2.60
C LEU A 13 -9.29 11.43 -3.22
N TRP A 14 -10.31 11.64 -2.42
CA TRP A 14 -11.68 11.70 -2.91
C TRP A 14 -11.88 12.84 -3.90
N GLN A 15 -11.41 14.04 -3.56
CA GLN A 15 -11.51 15.21 -4.42
C GLN A 15 -10.69 15.07 -5.70
N GLN A 16 -9.44 14.64 -5.59
CA GLN A 16 -8.54 14.52 -6.74
C GLN A 16 -9.01 13.48 -7.75
N THR A 17 -9.71 12.45 -7.30
CA THR A 17 -10.30 11.45 -8.20
C THR A 17 -11.71 11.79 -8.65
N GLY A 18 -12.25 12.94 -8.23
CA GLY A 18 -13.62 13.33 -8.55
C GLY A 18 -14.66 12.36 -8.05
N GLY A 19 -14.38 11.66 -6.95
CA GLY A 19 -15.24 10.62 -6.41
C GLY A 19 -15.26 9.32 -7.22
N LYS A 20 -14.37 9.17 -8.21
CA LYS A 20 -14.34 8.00 -9.11
C LYS A 20 -13.45 6.85 -8.61
N ILE A 21 -12.75 7.03 -7.50
CA ILE A 21 -11.88 6.00 -6.93
C ILE A 21 -12.68 4.73 -6.64
N THR A 22 -12.17 3.58 -7.08
CA THR A 22 -12.78 2.28 -6.87
C THR A 22 -11.97 1.39 -5.94
N HIS A 23 -10.64 1.57 -5.93
CA HIS A 23 -9.72 0.76 -5.12
C HIS A 23 -8.67 1.66 -4.49
N PHE A 24 -8.36 1.40 -3.23
CA PHE A 24 -7.26 2.04 -2.52
C PHE A 24 -6.29 0.99 -2.03
N VAL A 25 -5.01 1.10 -2.42
CA VAL A 25 -3.95 0.15 -2.08
C VAL A 25 -2.95 0.81 -1.14
N SER A 26 -2.69 0.20 0.00
CA SER A 26 -1.75 0.72 0.99
C SER A 26 -0.97 -0.41 1.66
N ALA A 27 0.33 -0.22 1.79
CA ALA A 27 1.17 -1.14 2.54
C ALA A 27 0.92 -0.99 4.05
N MET A 28 0.96 -2.11 4.76
CA MET A 28 0.68 -2.15 6.20
C MET A 28 1.95 -1.89 7.01
N GLY A 29 2.06 -0.67 7.53
CA GLY A 29 3.10 -0.28 8.46
C GLY A 29 2.51 0.12 9.80
N THR A 30 2.39 1.42 10.03
CA THR A 30 1.89 1.98 11.29
C THR A 30 0.37 1.96 11.43
N THR A 31 -0.37 1.53 10.45
CA THR A 31 -1.83 1.47 10.40
C THR A 31 -2.58 2.80 10.31
N GLY A 32 -2.01 3.90 10.79
CA GLY A 32 -2.68 5.21 10.77
C GLY A 32 -3.11 5.65 9.38
N THR A 33 -2.28 5.40 8.38
CA THR A 33 -2.56 5.75 7.00
C THR A 33 -3.77 4.99 6.45
N ILE A 34 -3.73 3.66 6.51
CA ILE A 34 -4.80 2.84 5.94
C ILE A 34 -6.11 3.04 6.71
N MET A 35 -6.04 3.13 8.04
CA MET A 35 -7.21 3.33 8.89
C MET A 35 -7.91 4.66 8.62
N GLY A 36 -7.15 5.75 8.60
CA GLY A 36 -7.71 7.10 8.40
C GLY A 36 -8.30 7.29 7.01
N ILE A 37 -7.55 6.92 5.98
CA ILE A 37 -7.98 7.07 4.58
C ILE A 37 -9.16 6.15 4.29
N SER A 38 -9.09 4.90 4.71
CA SER A 38 -10.14 3.91 4.43
C SER A 38 -11.46 4.26 5.10
N LYS A 39 -11.40 4.74 6.34
CA LYS A 39 -12.60 5.20 7.05
C LYS A 39 -13.30 6.29 6.26
N TYR A 40 -12.56 7.31 5.83
CA TYR A 40 -13.13 8.41 5.06
C TYR A 40 -13.71 7.92 3.72
N LEU A 41 -12.95 7.14 2.96
CA LEU A 41 -13.38 6.65 1.65
C LEU A 41 -14.63 5.78 1.76
N LYS A 42 -14.69 4.88 2.73
CA LYS A 42 -15.86 4.02 2.95
C LYS A 42 -17.11 4.81 3.37
N GLU A 43 -16.94 5.90 4.10
CA GLU A 43 -18.05 6.80 4.46
C GLU A 43 -18.60 7.51 3.21
N GLN A 44 -17.75 7.86 2.25
CA GLN A 44 -18.18 8.47 0.99
C GLN A 44 -18.83 7.45 0.05
N ASN A 45 -18.22 6.27 -0.07
CA ASN A 45 -18.73 5.18 -0.91
C ASN A 45 -18.31 3.83 -0.32
N PRO A 46 -19.24 3.09 0.29
CA PRO A 46 -18.93 1.80 0.91
C PRO A 46 -18.48 0.70 -0.07
N ASN A 47 -18.67 0.91 -1.37
CA ASN A 47 -18.25 -0.04 -2.41
C ASN A 47 -16.77 0.09 -2.79
N ILE A 48 -16.06 1.13 -2.30
CA ILE A 48 -14.61 1.25 -2.53
C ILE A 48 -13.91 0.07 -1.85
N GLU A 49 -13.07 -0.64 -2.61
CA GLU A 49 -12.31 -1.77 -2.09
C GLU A 49 -10.96 -1.28 -1.52
N ILE A 50 -10.67 -1.71 -0.30
CA ILE A 50 -9.43 -1.39 0.41
C ILE A 50 -8.52 -2.61 0.37
N ILE A 51 -7.31 -2.43 -0.18
CA ILE A 51 -6.33 -3.49 -0.36
C ILE A 51 -5.16 -3.23 0.59
N ALA A 52 -4.95 -4.14 1.53
CA ALA A 52 -3.80 -4.10 2.42
C ALA A 52 -2.66 -4.92 1.82
N VAL A 53 -1.44 -4.43 1.94
CA VAL A 53 -0.24 -5.10 1.41
C VAL A 53 0.68 -5.47 2.56
N GLU A 54 1.10 -6.73 2.61
CA GLU A 54 2.04 -7.22 3.60
C GLU A 54 3.13 -8.06 2.94
N PRO A 55 4.31 -8.25 3.61
CA PRO A 55 5.36 -9.10 3.07
C PRO A 55 4.93 -10.56 3.00
N THR A 56 5.27 -11.25 1.91
CA THR A 56 5.06 -12.70 1.80
C THR A 56 5.81 -13.45 2.90
N ASP A 57 7.00 -12.97 3.28
CA ASP A 57 7.82 -13.61 4.30
C ASP A 57 7.37 -13.32 5.74
N SER A 58 6.43 -12.40 5.93
CA SER A 58 5.82 -12.09 7.23
C SER A 58 4.32 -11.84 7.08
N PRO A 59 3.54 -12.88 6.68
CA PRO A 59 2.13 -12.73 6.34
C PRO A 59 1.23 -12.78 7.58
N VAL A 60 1.41 -11.85 8.51
CA VAL A 60 0.73 -11.84 9.81
C VAL A 60 -0.77 -11.70 9.66
N LEU A 61 -1.23 -10.80 8.77
CA LEU A 61 -2.67 -10.54 8.58
C LEU A 61 -3.36 -11.70 7.84
N SER A 62 -2.70 -12.25 6.81
CA SER A 62 -3.32 -13.30 5.99
C SER A 62 -3.16 -14.71 6.55
N LYS A 63 -2.05 -14.98 7.24
CA LYS A 63 -1.72 -16.35 7.71
C LYS A 63 -1.40 -16.45 9.20
N GLY A 64 -1.36 -15.34 9.92
CA GLY A 64 -1.03 -15.33 11.35
C GLY A 64 0.41 -15.69 11.66
N GLN A 65 1.33 -15.60 10.69
CA GLN A 65 2.72 -16.00 10.85
C GLN A 65 3.67 -14.82 10.64
N ALA A 66 4.47 -14.50 11.65
CA ALA A 66 5.52 -13.51 11.54
C ALA A 66 6.80 -14.14 10.98
N GLY A 67 7.58 -13.34 10.26
CA GLY A 67 8.86 -13.78 9.71
C GLY A 67 9.77 -12.60 9.40
N SER A 68 11.01 -12.89 9.04
CA SER A 68 11.99 -11.88 8.64
C SER A 68 11.80 -11.53 7.17
N HIS A 69 11.84 -10.23 6.86
CA HIS A 69 11.70 -9.74 5.50
C HIS A 69 12.55 -8.48 5.27
N LYS A 70 12.69 -8.07 4.01
CA LYS A 70 13.54 -6.93 3.60
C LYS A 70 12.75 -5.69 3.17
N ILE A 71 11.43 -5.67 3.36
CA ILE A 71 10.60 -4.54 3.00
C ILE A 71 10.50 -3.59 4.20
N GLN A 72 11.44 -2.66 4.30
CA GLN A 72 11.53 -1.73 5.42
C GLN A 72 10.25 -0.86 5.52
N GLY A 73 9.79 -0.66 6.73
CA GLY A 73 8.65 0.20 7.04
C GLY A 73 7.29 -0.49 7.07
N ILE A 74 7.24 -1.77 6.71
CA ILE A 74 6.00 -2.55 6.77
C ILE A 74 6.24 -3.92 7.43
N GLY A 75 5.15 -4.64 7.69
CA GLY A 75 5.23 -5.99 8.23
C GLY A 75 5.86 -6.04 9.62
N PRO A 76 5.25 -5.42 10.65
CA PRO A 76 5.86 -5.31 11.98
C PRO A 76 5.98 -6.66 12.72
N GLY A 77 5.46 -7.75 12.18
CA GLY A 77 5.52 -9.07 12.81
C GLY A 77 4.38 -9.35 13.79
N PHE A 78 3.44 -8.43 13.94
CA PHE A 78 2.27 -8.57 14.80
C PHE A 78 1.11 -7.78 14.20
N VAL A 79 -0.11 -8.08 14.64
CA VAL A 79 -1.29 -7.27 14.28
C VAL A 79 -1.34 -6.08 15.25
N PRO A 80 -1.17 -4.84 14.76
CA PRO A 80 -1.26 -3.66 15.63
C PRO A 80 -2.63 -3.56 16.30
N GLU A 81 -2.65 -3.20 17.58
CA GLU A 81 -3.90 -3.07 18.35
C GLU A 81 -4.85 -2.03 17.76
N THR A 82 -4.29 -1.01 17.14
CA THR A 82 -5.08 0.06 16.51
C THR A 82 -5.70 -0.33 15.18
N LEU A 83 -5.35 -1.49 14.65
CA LEU A 83 -5.87 -1.95 13.37
C LEU A 83 -7.26 -2.58 13.54
N ASN A 84 -8.24 -2.02 12.84
CA ASN A 84 -9.51 -2.68 12.64
C ASN A 84 -9.40 -3.61 11.43
N THR A 85 -9.32 -4.91 11.67
CA THR A 85 -9.14 -5.91 10.61
C THR A 85 -10.34 -6.04 9.67
N GLU A 86 -11.45 -5.37 9.97
CA GLU A 86 -12.62 -5.32 9.10
C GLU A 86 -12.56 -4.20 8.06
N ILE A 87 -11.56 -3.29 8.17
CA ILE A 87 -11.48 -2.12 7.29
C ILE A 87 -11.02 -2.45 5.88
N TYR A 88 -10.20 -3.48 5.71
CA TYR A 88 -9.70 -3.89 4.40
C TYR A 88 -10.51 -5.06 3.83
N ASP A 89 -10.68 -5.06 2.52
CA ASP A 89 -11.46 -6.06 1.79
C ASP A 89 -10.59 -7.20 1.27
N GLU A 90 -9.32 -6.94 1.01
CA GLU A 90 -8.38 -7.92 0.50
C GLU A 90 -6.98 -7.66 1.04
N ILE A 91 -6.19 -8.74 1.20
CA ILE A 91 -4.77 -8.67 1.55
C ILE A 91 -3.98 -9.26 0.39
N ILE A 92 -2.96 -8.52 -0.08
CA ILE A 92 -2.02 -9.02 -1.07
C ILE A 92 -0.66 -9.12 -0.42
N THR A 93 -0.01 -10.29 -0.56
CA THR A 93 1.36 -10.47 -0.11
C THR A 93 2.34 -10.21 -1.25
N ILE A 94 3.45 -9.54 -0.94
CA ILE A 94 4.47 -9.15 -1.91
C ILE A 94 5.82 -9.67 -1.44
N THR A 95 6.59 -10.29 -2.35
CA THR A 95 7.93 -10.76 -2.05
C THR A 95 8.93 -9.60 -1.98
N ASN A 96 10.07 -9.82 -1.33
CA ASN A 96 11.16 -8.83 -1.32
C ASN A 96 11.58 -8.45 -2.74
N ASP A 97 11.74 -9.45 -3.61
CA ASP A 97 12.16 -9.23 -5.00
C ASP A 97 11.14 -8.41 -5.79
N GLU A 98 9.84 -8.65 -5.61
CA GLU A 98 8.80 -7.86 -6.24
C GLU A 98 8.83 -6.40 -5.77
N ALA A 99 9.02 -6.16 -4.48
CA ALA A 99 9.11 -4.80 -3.93
C ALA A 99 10.30 -4.04 -4.53
N PHE A 100 11.47 -4.66 -4.59
CA PHE A 100 12.67 -4.06 -5.17
C PHE A 100 12.51 -3.82 -6.67
N LYS A 101 11.99 -4.79 -7.41
CA LYS A 101 11.78 -4.71 -8.85
C LYS A 101 10.86 -3.54 -9.22
N TYR A 102 9.71 -3.43 -8.56
CA TYR A 102 8.75 -2.38 -8.87
C TYR A 102 9.22 -1.00 -8.41
N GLY A 103 9.90 -0.92 -7.27
CA GLY A 103 10.49 0.34 -6.82
C GLY A 103 11.54 0.86 -7.80
N LYS A 104 12.43 -0.01 -8.26
CA LYS A 104 13.47 0.33 -9.24
C LYS A 104 12.87 0.70 -10.60
N LYS A 105 11.91 -0.10 -11.08
CA LYS A 105 11.27 0.14 -12.38
C LYS A 105 10.52 1.47 -12.40
N PHE A 106 9.79 1.80 -11.33
CA PHE A 106 9.08 3.07 -11.24
C PHE A 106 10.05 4.25 -11.31
N SER A 107 11.16 4.16 -10.58
CA SER A 107 12.19 5.20 -10.60
C SER A 107 12.79 5.39 -12.00
N GLN A 108 13.00 4.30 -12.74
CA GLN A 108 13.55 4.35 -14.09
C GLN A 108 12.56 4.90 -15.13
N VAL A 109 11.28 4.54 -15.00
CA VAL A 109 10.26 4.92 -15.98
C VAL A 109 9.72 6.32 -15.71
N GLU A 110 9.43 6.65 -14.45
CA GLU A 110 8.78 7.90 -14.06
C GLU A 110 9.74 8.99 -13.59
N GLY A 111 11.02 8.64 -13.38
CA GLY A 111 12.01 9.58 -12.90
C GLY A 111 11.84 10.01 -11.45
N VAL A 112 11.05 9.27 -10.66
CA VAL A 112 10.78 9.56 -9.27
C VAL A 112 11.32 8.43 -8.40
N LEU A 113 12.17 8.76 -7.43
CA LEU A 113 12.72 7.79 -6.48
C LEU A 113 11.67 7.48 -5.41
N ILE A 114 11.26 6.22 -5.32
CA ILE A 114 10.34 5.74 -4.28
C ILE A 114 11.03 4.73 -3.37
N GLY A 115 10.51 4.59 -2.15
CA GLY A 115 11.05 3.65 -1.18
C GLY A 115 10.65 2.20 -1.44
N ILE A 116 11.17 1.30 -0.62
CA ILE A 116 10.94 -0.15 -0.76
C ILE A 116 9.47 -0.49 -0.49
N SER A 117 8.89 0.09 0.56
CA SER A 117 7.47 -0.11 0.87
C SER A 117 6.56 0.44 -0.23
N SER A 118 6.96 1.54 -0.85
CA SER A 118 6.26 2.10 -2.02
C SER A 118 6.32 1.13 -3.20
N GLY A 119 7.46 0.48 -3.42
CA GLY A 119 7.60 -0.57 -4.42
C GLY A 119 6.66 -1.75 -4.17
N ALA A 120 6.52 -2.16 -2.91
CA ALA A 120 5.59 -3.24 -2.52
C ALA A 120 4.13 -2.84 -2.81
N ALA A 121 3.74 -1.63 -2.43
CA ALA A 121 2.38 -1.13 -2.69
C ALA A 121 2.10 -1.04 -4.19
N LEU A 122 3.07 -0.56 -4.97
CA LEU A 122 2.94 -0.47 -6.43
C LEU A 122 2.82 -1.85 -7.08
N ALA A 123 3.59 -2.84 -6.62
CA ALA A 123 3.49 -4.22 -7.11
C ALA A 123 2.08 -4.78 -6.88
N ALA A 124 1.53 -4.56 -5.70
CA ALA A 124 0.16 -4.99 -5.36
C ALA A 124 -0.88 -4.28 -6.24
N ALA A 125 -0.76 -2.96 -6.41
CA ALA A 125 -1.67 -2.19 -7.24
C ALA A 125 -1.63 -2.68 -8.70
N THR A 126 -0.46 -3.03 -9.20
CA THR A 126 -0.30 -3.58 -10.54
C THR A 126 -1.03 -4.92 -10.69
N LYS A 127 -0.92 -5.81 -9.70
CA LYS A 127 -1.66 -7.09 -9.70
C LYS A 127 -3.17 -6.86 -9.73
N ILE A 128 -3.67 -5.90 -8.96
CA ILE A 128 -5.09 -5.52 -8.96
C ILE A 128 -5.52 -4.98 -10.32
N ALA A 129 -4.71 -4.09 -10.91
CA ALA A 129 -5.02 -3.46 -12.19
C ALA A 129 -5.03 -4.45 -13.36
N GLN A 130 -4.27 -5.53 -13.26
CA GLN A 130 -4.19 -6.56 -14.32
C GLN A 130 -5.40 -7.51 -14.33
N ARG A 131 -6.23 -7.48 -13.31
CA ARG A 131 -7.45 -8.30 -13.27
C ARG A 131 -8.45 -7.78 -14.31
N SER A 132 -9.05 -8.68 -15.07
CA SER A 132 -9.99 -8.31 -16.16
C SER A 132 -11.21 -7.55 -15.66
N GLU A 133 -11.71 -7.87 -14.45
CA GLU A 133 -12.85 -7.19 -13.83
C GLU A 133 -12.52 -5.74 -13.44
N ASN A 134 -11.25 -5.38 -13.39
CA ASN A 134 -10.81 -4.04 -12.98
C ASN A 134 -10.49 -3.12 -14.17
N LYS A 135 -10.82 -3.55 -15.39
CA LYS A 135 -10.71 -2.69 -16.56
C LYS A 135 -11.57 -1.43 -16.35
N ASP A 136 -11.00 -0.27 -16.69
CA ASP A 136 -11.66 1.05 -16.56
C ASP A 136 -11.96 1.46 -15.10
N LYS A 137 -11.38 0.77 -14.11
CA LYS A 137 -11.47 1.16 -12.70
C LYS A 137 -10.40 2.17 -12.34
N THR A 138 -10.66 2.95 -11.30
CA THR A 138 -9.71 3.94 -10.77
C THR A 138 -9.06 3.39 -9.52
N ILE A 139 -7.78 3.01 -9.64
CA ILE A 139 -7.00 2.40 -8.57
C ILE A 139 -5.99 3.42 -8.07
N VAL A 140 -6.06 3.77 -6.80
CA VAL A 140 -5.11 4.69 -6.15
C VAL A 140 -4.19 3.88 -5.26
N VAL A 141 -2.89 4.08 -5.43
CA VAL A 141 -1.88 3.47 -4.57
C VAL A 141 -1.11 4.57 -3.84
N LEU A 142 -0.93 4.41 -2.54
CA LEU A 142 -0.14 5.32 -1.75
C LEU A 142 1.32 4.90 -1.76
N LEU A 143 2.20 5.82 -2.16
CA LEU A 143 3.65 5.66 -2.15
C LEU A 143 4.20 6.52 -0.99
N PRO A 144 4.40 5.92 0.21
CA PRO A 144 4.54 6.72 1.44
C PRO A 144 5.86 7.43 1.60
N ASP A 145 6.92 7.02 0.89
CA ASP A 145 8.24 7.60 1.07
C ASP A 145 9.03 7.69 -0.24
N THR A 146 10.13 8.46 -0.18
CA THR A 146 11.07 8.58 -1.30
C THR A 146 12.14 7.49 -1.23
N GLY A 147 12.86 7.28 -2.35
CA GLY A 147 13.92 6.29 -2.43
C GLY A 147 15.29 6.77 -1.93
N GLU A 148 15.43 8.03 -1.56
CA GLU A 148 16.74 8.63 -1.23
C GLU A 148 17.48 7.90 -0.11
N ARG A 149 16.78 7.49 0.96
CA ARG A 149 17.39 6.76 2.07
C ARG A 149 17.75 5.31 1.75
N TYR A 150 17.40 4.82 0.56
CA TYR A 150 17.62 3.43 0.15
C TYR A 150 18.65 3.31 -0.98
N LEU A 151 19.39 4.38 -1.30
CA LEU A 151 20.35 4.38 -2.40
C LEU A 151 21.46 3.34 -2.23
N SER A 152 21.82 3.00 -0.99
CA SER A 152 22.83 1.99 -0.67
C SER A 152 22.25 0.55 -0.55
N THR A 153 20.95 0.40 -0.73
CA THR A 153 20.26 -0.90 -0.60
C THR A 153 20.14 -1.60 -1.96
N PRO A 154 19.75 -2.90 -1.98
CA PRO A 154 19.48 -3.61 -3.23
C PRO A 154 18.41 -2.99 -4.12
N LEU A 155 17.62 -2.04 -3.59
CA LEU A 155 16.62 -1.32 -4.38
C LEU A 155 17.23 -0.61 -5.59
N PHE A 156 18.43 -0.01 -5.42
CA PHE A 156 19.13 0.74 -6.46
C PHE A 156 20.51 0.18 -6.83
N ASN A 157 21.00 -0.77 -6.05
CA ASN A 157 22.27 -1.44 -6.31
C ASN A 157 22.02 -2.88 -6.74
N ASN A 158 22.60 -3.28 -7.84
CA ASN A 158 22.52 -4.64 -8.34
C ASN A 158 23.48 -5.56 -7.60
#